data_2141c845802d60506a4179b5dc5897a0
#
_entry.id   2141c845802d60506a4179b5dc5897a0
#
_cell.length_a   1.000
_cell.length_b   1.000
_cell.length_c   1.000
_cell.angle_alpha   90.00
_cell.angle_beta   90.00
_cell.angle_gamma   90.00
#
_symmetry.space_group_name_H-M   'P 1'
#
loop_
_entity.id
_entity.type
_entity.pdbx_description
1 polymer ?
#
loop_
_entity_poly.entity_id
_entity_poly.type
_entity_poly.pdbx_seq_one_letter_code
_entity_poly.pdbx_strand_id
1 'polypeptide(L)'
;GEFLDKVTLLDNVKGTVEHLFEYVTGSLTDVTFDVFAAEDIKAADGVSKDYYKADEKVGTITTDSNGIAQMDNLPAGKYYVKEVKTAHGYVLDGEPRYVDLSYRDQDTPVITYDEKWQNTRQKVKVTVLKKEKDTDRVLAGGVFGLYTSEDIKNVNGDVLLEKDSLIEQKATDEKGQITFAADLPVDGKYYVKENSAPDGFVTTEEVQEFTFEYAGEDQAEVSYDFTFENQPTTVELTKTDLTTGKELPGAHLKVTDADGNVVDEWTSTEESHVIKELVVGNEYTMTETKPADGYVTAESITFTVENTAEIQKHEMK
;
A
#
# COMPACT_ATOMS: atom_id res chain seq x y z
N GLY A 1 18.75 14.42 6.33
CA GLY A 1 17.63 13.65 5.78
C GLY A 1 18.00 12.22 5.43
N GLU A 2 17.04 11.45 4.97
CA GLU A 2 17.17 10.04 4.58
C GLU A 2 17.08 9.90 3.06
N PHE A 3 18.03 9.17 2.47
CA PHE A 3 18.11 8.96 1.02
C PHE A 3 18.14 7.46 0.72
N LEU A 4 17.40 7.04 -0.30
CA LEU A 4 17.36 5.63 -0.70
C LEU A 4 18.75 5.14 -1.12
N ASP A 5 19.23 4.07 -0.48
CA ASP A 5 20.53 3.46 -0.74
C ASP A 5 20.42 2.12 -1.44
N LYS A 6 19.64 1.20 -0.90
CA LYS A 6 19.42 -0.15 -1.45
C LYS A 6 18.04 -0.68 -1.23
N VAL A 7 17.70 -1.65 -2.09
CA VAL A 7 16.49 -2.46 -1.98
C VAL A 7 16.91 -3.92 -1.98
N THR A 8 16.50 -4.65 -0.94
CA THR A 8 16.87 -6.06 -0.75
C THR A 8 15.63 -6.93 -0.77
N LEU A 9 15.62 -7.96 -1.60
CA LEU A 9 14.59 -8.97 -1.58
C LEU A 9 14.67 -9.76 -0.28
N LEU A 10 13.61 -9.76 0.50
CA LEU A 10 13.46 -10.62 1.66
C LEU A 10 12.96 -12.00 1.23
N ASP A 11 13.38 -13.05 1.94
CA ASP A 11 12.96 -14.41 1.67
C ASP A 11 11.43 -14.55 1.72
N ASN A 12 10.92 -15.25 0.71
CA ASN A 12 9.51 -15.46 0.50
C ASN A 12 9.03 -16.71 1.24
N VAL A 13 8.09 -16.52 2.18
CA VAL A 13 7.40 -17.62 2.86
C VAL A 13 5.94 -17.65 2.43
N LYS A 14 5.47 -18.77 1.87
CA LYS A 14 4.07 -19.01 1.48
C LYS A 14 3.49 -18.03 0.44
N GLY A 15 4.26 -17.67 -0.60
CA GLY A 15 3.79 -16.81 -1.69
C GLY A 15 3.74 -15.32 -1.36
N THR A 16 4.24 -14.91 -0.19
CA THR A 16 4.46 -13.53 0.16
C THR A 16 5.80 -13.07 -0.39
N VAL A 17 5.85 -11.92 -1.08
CA VAL A 17 7.08 -11.29 -1.56
C VAL A 17 7.21 -9.94 -0.89
N GLU A 18 8.39 -9.65 -0.35
CA GLU A 18 8.71 -8.38 0.29
C GLU A 18 10.09 -7.89 -0.14
N HIS A 19 10.22 -6.57 -0.32
CA HIS A 19 11.51 -5.90 -0.48
C HIS A 19 11.71 -4.92 0.66
N LEU A 20 12.90 -4.97 1.26
CA LEU A 20 13.34 -4.01 2.27
C LEU A 20 13.96 -2.81 1.57
N PHE A 21 13.42 -1.62 1.80
CA PHE A 21 13.96 -0.33 1.36
C PHE A 21 14.83 0.24 2.46
N GLU A 22 16.11 0.42 2.18
CA GLU A 22 17.10 0.92 3.13
C GLU A 22 17.56 2.32 2.74
N TYR A 23 17.58 3.21 3.73
CA TYR A 23 17.91 4.62 3.56
C TYR A 23 19.15 4.97 4.35
N VAL A 24 19.98 5.84 3.78
CA VAL A 24 21.16 6.41 4.44
C VAL A 24 20.93 7.86 4.81
N THR A 25 21.54 8.28 5.90
CA THR A 25 21.50 9.68 6.33
C THR A 25 22.44 10.52 5.48
N GLY A 26 21.94 11.69 5.04
CA GLY A 26 22.72 12.66 4.27
C GLY A 26 22.26 14.09 4.55
N SER A 27 22.98 15.03 3.96
CA SER A 27 22.73 16.47 4.08
C SER A 27 21.48 16.87 3.30
N LEU A 28 20.68 17.79 3.89
CA LEU A 28 19.56 18.44 3.22
C LEU A 28 19.92 19.88 2.89
N THR A 29 19.70 20.27 1.63
CA THR A 29 19.79 21.64 1.16
C THR A 29 18.43 22.36 1.26
N ASP A 30 18.45 23.69 1.26
CA ASP A 30 17.26 24.53 1.21
C ASP A 30 16.29 24.35 2.41
N VAL A 31 16.79 23.87 3.54
CA VAL A 31 16.07 23.87 4.82
C VAL A 31 16.26 25.23 5.47
N THR A 32 15.17 25.86 5.85
CA THR A 32 15.19 27.24 6.35
C THR A 32 14.81 27.30 7.83
N PHE A 33 15.59 28.05 8.58
CA PHE A 33 15.39 28.27 10.00
C PHE A 33 15.28 29.77 10.30
N ASP A 34 14.38 30.14 11.20
CA ASP A 34 14.33 31.43 11.82
C ASP A 34 15.01 31.37 13.19
N VAL A 35 15.79 32.39 13.46
CA VAL A 35 16.47 32.58 14.75
C VAL A 35 15.75 33.71 15.51
N PHE A 36 15.41 33.44 16.77
CA PHE A 36 14.71 34.38 17.65
C PHE A 36 15.51 34.61 18.92
N ALA A 37 15.37 35.80 19.50
CA ALA A 37 15.83 36.08 20.85
C ALA A 37 14.93 35.35 21.87
N ALA A 38 15.51 34.57 22.79
CA ALA A 38 14.75 33.89 23.83
C ALA A 38 14.51 34.78 25.06
N GLU A 39 15.18 35.93 25.12
CA GLU A 39 15.09 36.90 26.18
C GLU A 39 15.39 38.32 25.60
N ASP A 40 15.19 39.37 26.37
CA ASP A 40 15.68 40.67 25.99
C ASP A 40 17.22 40.68 25.91
N ILE A 41 17.77 40.88 24.71
CA ILE A 41 19.22 40.94 24.48
C ILE A 41 19.69 42.39 24.62
N LYS A 42 20.34 42.66 25.73
CA LYS A 42 20.76 44.02 26.12
C LYS A 42 22.17 44.35 25.65
N ALA A 43 22.40 45.65 25.36
CA ALA A 43 23.75 46.13 25.12
C ALA A 43 24.61 46.01 26.38
N ALA A 44 25.89 45.68 26.20
CA ALA A 44 26.82 45.47 27.31
C ALA A 44 27.07 46.71 28.16
N ASP A 45 26.86 47.91 27.62
CA ASP A 45 27.05 49.18 28.32
C ASP A 45 25.88 49.56 29.26
N GLY A 46 24.77 48.83 29.20
CA GLY A 46 23.57 49.04 30.01
C GLY A 46 22.84 50.36 29.77
N VAL A 47 23.26 51.14 28.75
CA VAL A 47 22.74 52.48 28.43
C VAL A 47 22.18 52.54 27.02
N SER A 48 22.79 51.83 26.07
CA SER A 48 22.36 51.76 24.67
C SER A 48 21.05 50.99 24.55
N LYS A 49 20.36 51.21 23.43
CA LYS A 49 19.15 50.45 23.09
C LYS A 49 19.43 48.93 23.07
N ASP A 50 18.50 48.19 23.59
CA ASP A 50 18.53 46.72 23.48
C ASP A 50 18.70 46.28 22.02
N TYR A 51 19.46 45.22 21.79
CA TYR A 51 19.62 44.64 20.45
C TYR A 51 18.33 43.99 19.97
N TYR A 52 17.71 43.18 20.81
CA TYR A 52 16.47 42.45 20.51
C TYR A 52 15.59 42.34 21.75
N LYS A 53 14.28 42.28 21.53
CA LYS A 53 13.32 41.89 22.57
C LYS A 53 13.09 40.38 22.56
N ALA A 54 12.61 39.84 23.68
CA ALA A 54 12.18 38.48 23.75
C ALA A 54 11.19 38.15 22.62
N ASP A 55 11.34 36.99 21.98
CA ASP A 55 10.57 36.52 20.81
C ASP A 55 10.70 37.35 19.52
N GLU A 56 11.60 38.34 19.50
CA GLU A 56 11.91 39.07 18.28
C GLU A 56 12.75 38.20 17.34
N LYS A 57 12.35 38.17 16.05
CA LYS A 57 13.11 37.50 15.00
C LYS A 57 14.43 38.23 14.73
N VAL A 58 15.52 37.49 14.89
CA VAL A 58 16.89 37.99 14.68
C VAL A 58 17.28 37.86 13.21
N GLY A 59 16.92 36.78 12.57
CA GLY A 59 17.21 36.54 11.18
C GLY A 59 16.76 35.17 10.70
N THR A 60 17.05 34.90 9.43
CA THR A 60 16.73 33.65 8.75
C THR A 60 18.00 33.06 8.16
N ILE A 61 18.19 31.76 8.30
CA ILE A 61 19.31 30.99 7.72
C ILE A 61 18.77 29.81 6.94
N THR A 62 19.49 29.42 5.89
CA THR A 62 19.10 28.33 5.01
C THR A 62 20.30 27.44 4.79
N THR A 63 20.08 26.11 4.77
CA THR A 63 21.15 25.13 4.56
C THR A 63 21.69 25.18 3.13
N ASP A 64 23.00 25.12 3.03
CA ASP A 64 23.75 25.03 1.78
C ASP A 64 23.84 23.57 1.24
N SER A 65 24.67 23.35 0.23
CA SER A 65 24.88 22.02 -0.37
C SER A 65 25.51 21.00 0.59
N ASN A 66 26.13 21.45 1.68
CA ASN A 66 26.68 20.60 2.74
C ASN A 66 25.66 20.36 3.88
N GLY A 67 24.47 20.92 3.77
CA GLY A 67 23.44 20.85 4.81
C GLY A 67 23.73 21.75 6.01
N ILE A 68 24.50 22.81 5.84
CA ILE A 68 24.91 23.74 6.89
C ILE A 68 24.18 25.08 6.71
N ALA A 69 23.51 25.52 7.79
CA ALA A 69 23.00 26.89 7.92
C ALA A 69 23.73 27.54 9.08
N GLN A 70 24.19 28.80 8.89
CA GLN A 70 25.05 29.48 9.87
C GLN A 70 24.62 30.92 10.03
N MET A 71 24.70 31.43 11.26
CA MET A 71 24.56 32.82 11.58
C MET A 71 25.70 33.20 12.52
N ASP A 72 26.42 34.31 12.17
CA ASP A 72 27.56 34.78 12.90
C ASP A 72 27.29 36.14 13.56
N ASN A 73 28.16 36.53 14.48
CA ASN A 73 28.20 37.83 15.13
C ASN A 73 26.91 38.16 15.89
N LEU A 74 26.30 37.18 16.52
CA LEU A 74 25.17 37.42 17.42
C LEU A 74 25.66 38.09 18.72
N PRO A 75 24.93 39.09 19.26
CA PRO A 75 25.16 39.57 20.61
C PRO A 75 25.06 38.44 21.65
N ALA A 76 25.85 38.50 22.72
CA ALA A 76 25.77 37.53 23.79
C ALA A 76 24.35 37.50 24.40
N GLY A 77 23.81 36.31 24.65
CA GLY A 77 22.47 36.11 25.17
C GLY A 77 21.88 34.75 24.81
N LYS A 78 20.61 34.57 25.08
CA LYS A 78 19.88 33.34 24.79
C LYS A 78 18.99 33.50 23.57
N TYR A 79 19.01 32.48 22.72
CA TYR A 79 18.26 32.43 21.48
C TYR A 79 17.50 31.12 21.36
N TYR A 80 16.55 31.05 20.42
CA TYR A 80 16.03 29.80 19.95
C TYR A 80 15.95 29.76 18.43
N VAL A 81 16.10 28.57 17.88
CA VAL A 81 16.06 28.32 16.45
C VAL A 81 14.85 27.46 16.15
N LYS A 82 14.12 27.83 15.12
CA LYS A 82 12.93 27.09 14.68
C LYS A 82 13.02 26.84 13.19
N GLU A 83 12.81 25.59 12.79
CA GLU A 83 12.65 25.26 11.39
C GLU A 83 11.32 25.83 10.88
N VAL A 84 11.37 26.55 9.76
CA VAL A 84 10.19 27.21 9.18
C VAL A 84 9.89 26.71 7.76
N LYS A 85 10.83 25.99 7.14
CA LYS A 85 10.67 25.33 5.86
C LYS A 85 11.62 24.15 5.76
N THR A 86 11.10 22.98 5.42
CA THR A 86 11.94 21.80 5.16
C THR A 86 12.19 21.59 3.67
N ALA A 87 13.05 20.61 3.34
CA ALA A 87 13.28 20.19 1.97
C ALA A 87 12.08 19.38 1.44
N HIS A 88 11.94 19.37 0.11
CA HIS A 88 10.92 18.56 -0.56
C HIS A 88 11.01 17.08 -0.17
N GLY A 89 9.87 16.45 0.14
CA GLY A 89 9.77 15.06 0.56
C GLY A 89 9.93 14.81 2.05
N TYR A 90 10.17 15.87 2.85
CA TYR A 90 10.41 15.74 4.29
C TYR A 90 9.32 16.43 5.12
N VAL A 91 9.27 16.07 6.40
CA VAL A 91 8.34 16.61 7.38
C VAL A 91 9.05 17.70 8.18
N LEU A 92 8.35 18.81 8.38
CA LEU A 92 8.84 19.95 9.16
C LEU A 92 9.00 19.55 10.64
N ASP A 93 10.17 19.85 11.22
CA ASP A 93 10.39 19.79 12.67
C ASP A 93 10.31 21.21 13.24
N GLY A 94 9.10 21.67 13.53
CA GLY A 94 8.82 23.02 14.00
C GLY A 94 9.10 23.23 15.49
N GLU A 95 9.62 22.25 16.22
CA GLU A 95 9.94 22.41 17.63
C GLU A 95 11.15 23.35 17.83
N PRO A 96 11.02 24.38 18.66
CA PRO A 96 12.13 25.30 18.89
C PRO A 96 13.26 24.62 19.66
N ARG A 97 14.50 24.92 19.28
CA ARG A 97 15.71 24.51 19.99
C ARG A 97 16.43 25.71 20.56
N TYR A 98 16.71 25.65 21.86
CA TYR A 98 17.26 26.78 22.61
C TYR A 98 18.79 26.71 22.59
N VAL A 99 19.39 27.93 22.41
CA VAL A 99 20.84 28.12 22.29
C VAL A 99 21.25 29.16 23.31
N ASP A 100 22.21 28.88 24.16
CA ASP A 100 22.76 29.78 25.15
C ASP A 100 24.15 30.28 24.71
N LEU A 101 24.19 31.49 24.23
CA LEU A 101 25.40 32.23 23.85
C LEU A 101 25.72 33.32 24.88
N SER A 102 25.31 33.14 26.13
CA SER A 102 25.60 34.10 27.19
C SER A 102 27.11 34.24 27.38
N TYR A 103 27.53 35.47 27.77
CA TYR A 103 28.92 35.75 28.09
C TYR A 103 29.45 34.76 29.14
N ARG A 104 30.62 34.18 28.92
CA ARG A 104 31.24 33.20 29.83
C ARG A 104 32.35 33.84 30.66
N ASP A 105 33.41 34.30 30.03
CA ASP A 105 34.58 34.88 30.66
C ASP A 105 35.45 35.69 29.67
N GLN A 106 36.50 36.34 30.15
CA GLN A 106 37.40 37.16 29.34
C GLN A 106 38.32 36.34 28.42
N ASP A 107 38.49 35.05 28.71
CA ASP A 107 39.37 34.14 27.96
C ASP A 107 38.62 33.42 26.83
N THR A 108 37.31 33.60 26.74
CA THR A 108 36.42 33.00 25.71
C THR A 108 35.86 34.07 24.79
N PRO A 109 36.66 34.59 23.82
CA PRO A 109 36.25 35.73 22.99
C PRO A 109 35.17 35.37 21.96
N VAL A 110 35.02 34.09 21.61
CA VAL A 110 34.02 33.55 20.66
C VAL A 110 33.33 32.36 21.28
N ILE A 111 32.03 32.39 21.31
CA ILE A 111 31.19 31.27 21.73
C ILE A 111 30.56 30.68 20.47
N THR A 112 30.76 29.37 20.24
CA THR A 112 30.18 28.63 19.14
C THR A 112 29.18 27.61 19.69
N TYR A 113 28.06 27.47 19.03
CA TYR A 113 27.06 26.43 19.29
C TYR A 113 26.69 25.72 18.00
N ASP A 114 26.79 24.41 18.00
CA ASP A 114 26.44 23.54 16.89
C ASP A 114 25.24 22.67 17.27
N GLU A 115 24.24 22.63 16.42
CA GLU A 115 23.06 21.80 16.58
C GLU A 115 22.86 20.91 15.34
N LYS A 116 22.60 19.63 15.58
CA LYS A 116 22.23 18.71 14.52
C LYS A 116 20.71 18.63 14.40
N TRP A 117 20.22 18.88 13.19
CA TRP A 117 18.81 18.81 12.87
C TRP A 117 18.54 17.68 11.88
N GLN A 118 17.57 16.80 12.16
CA GLN A 118 17.24 15.69 11.31
C GLN A 118 15.75 15.68 11.00
N ASN A 119 15.42 15.75 9.71
CA ASN A 119 14.07 15.64 9.22
C ASN A 119 13.75 14.20 8.86
N THR A 120 12.54 13.76 9.16
CA THR A 120 12.00 12.49 8.71
C THR A 120 11.38 12.66 7.33
N ARG A 121 11.53 11.65 6.50
CA ARG A 121 10.91 11.59 5.19
C ARG A 121 9.39 11.39 5.34
N GLN A 122 8.59 11.99 4.47
CA GLN A 122 7.16 11.69 4.37
C GLN A 122 6.99 10.20 4.00
N LYS A 123 6.05 9.54 4.66
CA LYS A 123 5.73 8.12 4.48
C LYS A 123 4.46 7.94 3.68
N VAL A 124 4.29 6.75 3.11
CA VAL A 124 3.08 6.37 2.40
C VAL A 124 2.50 5.10 3.00
N LYS A 125 1.18 5.06 3.08
CA LYS A 125 0.40 3.87 3.42
C LYS A 125 -0.44 3.48 2.21
N VAL A 126 -0.26 2.26 1.72
CA VAL A 126 -1.00 1.70 0.60
C VAL A 126 -1.82 0.52 1.08
N THR A 127 -3.13 0.58 0.87
CA THR A 127 -4.07 -0.45 1.32
C THR A 127 -4.91 -0.98 0.16
N VAL A 128 -5.37 -2.22 0.29
CA VAL A 128 -6.34 -2.87 -0.59
C VAL A 128 -7.50 -3.35 0.23
N LEU A 129 -8.72 -3.12 -0.25
CA LEU A 129 -9.94 -3.76 0.21
C LEU A 129 -10.50 -4.61 -0.93
N LYS A 130 -10.72 -5.90 -0.66
CA LYS A 130 -11.25 -6.86 -1.61
C LYS A 130 -12.70 -7.21 -1.28
N LYS A 131 -13.59 -7.06 -2.28
CA LYS A 131 -15.04 -7.31 -2.14
C LYS A 131 -15.58 -8.19 -3.27
N GLU A 132 -16.71 -8.85 -3.00
CA GLU A 132 -17.55 -9.41 -4.04
C GLU A 132 -18.29 -8.28 -4.75
N LYS A 133 -18.32 -8.33 -6.08
CA LYS A 133 -18.94 -7.30 -6.90
C LYS A 133 -20.41 -7.07 -6.53
N ASP A 134 -20.79 -5.79 -6.47
CA ASP A 134 -22.14 -5.31 -6.15
C ASP A 134 -22.66 -5.75 -4.77
N THR A 135 -21.77 -6.08 -3.85
CA THR A 135 -22.11 -6.43 -2.46
C THR A 135 -21.16 -5.77 -1.47
N ASP A 136 -21.46 -5.89 -0.18
CA ASP A 136 -20.57 -5.49 0.91
C ASP A 136 -19.73 -6.66 1.46
N ARG A 137 -19.84 -7.85 0.87
CA ARG A 137 -19.08 -9.03 1.28
C ARG A 137 -17.60 -8.83 0.99
N VAL A 138 -16.78 -8.87 2.03
CA VAL A 138 -15.31 -8.84 1.91
C VAL A 138 -14.76 -10.23 1.63
N LEU A 139 -13.65 -10.32 0.89
CA LEU A 139 -13.08 -11.58 0.43
C LEU A 139 -11.64 -11.74 0.91
N ALA A 140 -11.39 -12.82 1.65
CA ALA A 140 -10.05 -13.27 2.01
C ALA A 140 -9.40 -14.06 0.87
N GLY A 141 -8.06 -14.09 0.83
CA GLY A 141 -7.29 -14.93 -0.07
C GLY A 141 -7.05 -14.38 -1.48
N GLY A 142 -7.50 -13.18 -1.78
CA GLY A 142 -7.11 -12.47 -3.00
C GLY A 142 -5.65 -12.05 -2.93
N VAL A 143 -4.83 -12.41 -3.93
CA VAL A 143 -3.40 -12.11 -3.95
C VAL A 143 -3.15 -10.86 -4.80
N PHE A 144 -2.54 -9.84 -4.19
CA PHE A 144 -2.24 -8.56 -4.81
C PHE A 144 -0.75 -8.28 -4.81
N GLY A 145 -0.27 -7.73 -5.92
CA GLY A 145 1.07 -7.21 -6.06
C GLY A 145 1.09 -5.68 -6.10
N LEU A 146 2.07 -5.11 -5.40
CA LEU A 146 2.47 -3.72 -5.54
C LEU A 146 3.71 -3.68 -6.45
N TYR A 147 3.62 -2.91 -7.54
CA TYR A 147 4.62 -2.83 -8.59
C TYR A 147 5.11 -1.40 -8.76
N THR A 148 6.32 -1.23 -9.28
CA THR A 148 6.79 0.08 -9.71
C THR A 148 6.47 0.32 -11.18
N SER A 149 5.97 1.53 -11.51
CA SER A 149 5.69 1.95 -12.89
C SER A 149 6.92 2.55 -13.60
N GLU A 150 8.02 2.70 -12.89
CA GLU A 150 9.29 3.24 -13.40
C GLU A 150 10.46 2.62 -12.68
N ASP A 151 11.69 2.86 -13.17
CA ASP A 151 12.89 2.42 -12.47
C ASP A 151 13.01 3.12 -11.12
N ILE A 152 13.23 2.34 -10.06
CA ILE A 152 13.57 2.90 -8.74
C ILE A 152 15.09 2.99 -8.65
N LYS A 153 15.58 4.20 -8.35
CA LYS A 153 17.01 4.51 -8.30
C LYS A 153 17.44 4.93 -6.90
N ASN A 154 18.70 4.64 -6.57
CA ASN A 154 19.30 5.15 -5.34
C ASN A 154 19.74 6.61 -5.48
N VAL A 155 20.27 7.17 -4.40
CA VAL A 155 20.79 8.55 -4.35
C VAL A 155 21.92 8.80 -5.36
N ASN A 156 22.63 7.77 -5.80
CA ASN A 156 23.71 7.83 -6.79
C ASN A 156 23.22 7.66 -8.24
N GLY A 157 21.94 7.36 -8.44
CA GLY A 157 21.33 7.13 -9.75
C GLY A 157 21.38 5.69 -10.24
N ASP A 158 21.87 4.75 -9.43
CA ASP A 158 21.88 3.32 -9.77
C ASP A 158 20.47 2.75 -9.71
N VAL A 159 20.09 1.95 -10.71
CA VAL A 159 18.78 1.27 -10.74
C VAL A 159 18.77 0.13 -9.72
N LEU A 160 17.88 0.20 -8.76
CA LEU A 160 17.65 -0.80 -7.72
C LEU A 160 16.56 -1.80 -8.08
N LEU A 161 15.48 -1.30 -8.69
CA LEU A 161 14.40 -2.07 -9.28
C LEU A 161 14.05 -1.49 -10.64
N GLU A 162 13.96 -2.33 -11.64
CA GLU A 162 13.52 -1.92 -12.97
C GLU A 162 11.99 -1.69 -13.01
N LYS A 163 11.55 -0.90 -13.97
CA LYS A 163 10.14 -0.70 -14.28
C LYS A 163 9.39 -2.04 -14.34
N ASP A 164 8.17 -2.06 -13.82
CA ASP A 164 7.26 -3.22 -13.74
C ASP A 164 7.74 -4.36 -12.82
N SER A 165 8.76 -4.09 -11.98
CA SER A 165 9.16 -5.04 -10.93
C SER A 165 8.12 -5.13 -9.81
N LEU A 166 7.90 -6.35 -9.33
CA LEU A 166 7.11 -6.62 -8.13
C LEU A 166 7.89 -6.16 -6.90
N ILE A 167 7.28 -5.25 -6.13
CA ILE A 167 7.84 -4.74 -4.88
C ILE A 167 7.41 -5.62 -3.70
N GLU A 168 6.12 -5.88 -3.62
CA GLU A 168 5.51 -6.62 -2.52
C GLU A 168 4.29 -7.39 -3.00
N GLN A 169 4.09 -8.59 -2.48
CA GLN A 169 2.91 -9.40 -2.77
C GLN A 169 2.34 -9.96 -1.47
N LYS A 170 1.05 -9.78 -1.27
CA LYS A 170 0.30 -10.28 -0.11
C LYS A 170 -1.08 -10.78 -0.51
N ALA A 171 -1.65 -11.62 0.35
CA ALA A 171 -3.05 -12.03 0.25
C ALA A 171 -3.94 -11.22 1.20
N THR A 172 -5.17 -10.96 0.80
CA THR A 172 -6.17 -10.33 1.67
C THR A 172 -6.48 -11.22 2.87
N ASP A 173 -6.63 -10.58 4.03
CA ASP A 173 -6.98 -11.21 5.30
C ASP A 173 -8.50 -11.51 5.41
N GLU A 174 -8.95 -11.96 6.58
CA GLU A 174 -10.35 -12.25 6.88
C GLU A 174 -11.29 -11.04 6.76
N LYS A 175 -10.73 -9.84 6.78
CA LYS A 175 -11.46 -8.58 6.57
C LYS A 175 -11.38 -8.09 5.12
N GLY A 176 -10.78 -8.88 4.23
CA GLY A 176 -10.55 -8.52 2.83
C GLY A 176 -9.48 -7.45 2.65
N GLN A 177 -8.58 -7.28 3.60
CA GLN A 177 -7.64 -6.16 3.64
C GLN A 177 -6.19 -6.58 3.43
N ILE A 178 -5.43 -5.67 2.79
CA ILE A 178 -3.97 -5.65 2.76
C ILE A 178 -3.50 -4.25 3.15
N THR A 179 -2.44 -4.19 3.96
CA THR A 179 -1.59 -3.01 4.08
C THR A 179 -0.20 -3.39 3.65
N PHE A 180 0.32 -2.75 2.60
CA PHE A 180 1.68 -2.99 2.15
C PHE A 180 2.69 -2.36 3.11
N ALA A 181 3.80 -3.07 3.34
CA ALA A 181 4.83 -2.68 4.30
C ALA A 181 6.00 -1.90 3.67
N ALA A 182 6.10 -1.88 2.33
CA ALA A 182 7.20 -1.25 1.62
C ALA A 182 7.31 0.25 1.94
N ASP A 183 8.49 0.68 2.35
CA ASP A 183 8.80 2.08 2.64
C ASP A 183 9.21 2.82 1.36
N LEU A 184 8.21 3.14 0.53
CA LEU A 184 8.39 3.67 -0.81
C LEU A 184 8.96 5.10 -0.80
N PRO A 185 9.85 5.44 -1.75
CA PRO A 185 10.31 6.82 -1.94
C PRO A 185 9.21 7.74 -2.46
N VAL A 186 9.26 9.01 -2.03
CA VAL A 186 8.38 10.09 -2.48
C VAL A 186 8.56 10.32 -3.99
N ASP A 187 7.52 10.78 -4.66
CA ASP A 187 7.44 11.10 -6.09
C ASP A 187 7.54 9.87 -7.03
N GLY A 188 7.68 8.67 -6.49
CA GLY A 188 7.64 7.44 -7.27
C GLY A 188 6.27 7.12 -7.82
N LYS A 189 6.22 6.40 -8.94
CA LYS A 189 5.01 5.92 -9.59
C LYS A 189 4.86 4.44 -9.44
N TYR A 190 3.68 4.01 -9.04
CA TYR A 190 3.38 2.63 -8.65
C TYR A 190 2.03 2.18 -9.17
N TYR A 191 1.78 0.89 -9.13
CA TYR A 191 0.45 0.34 -9.36
C TYR A 191 0.20 -0.90 -8.51
N VAL A 192 -1.08 -1.14 -8.24
CA VAL A 192 -1.58 -2.33 -7.56
C VAL A 192 -2.35 -3.17 -8.56
N LYS A 193 -2.10 -4.47 -8.56
CA LYS A 193 -2.72 -5.44 -9.47
C LYS A 193 -3.08 -6.71 -8.70
N GLU A 194 -4.24 -7.29 -9.01
CA GLU A 194 -4.60 -8.63 -8.55
C GLU A 194 -3.80 -9.67 -9.34
N ASN A 195 -3.04 -10.51 -8.64
CA ASN A 195 -2.28 -11.61 -9.25
C ASN A 195 -3.06 -12.92 -9.26
N SER A 196 -3.93 -13.13 -8.28
CA SER A 196 -4.93 -14.20 -8.29
C SER A 196 -6.16 -13.83 -7.47
N ALA A 197 -7.34 -14.22 -7.97
CA ALA A 197 -8.58 -14.05 -7.24
C ALA A 197 -8.67 -15.05 -6.08
N PRO A 198 -9.51 -14.78 -5.07
CA PRO A 198 -9.92 -15.81 -4.10
C PRO A 198 -10.54 -17.01 -4.80
N ASP A 199 -10.43 -18.19 -4.19
CA ASP A 199 -11.07 -19.40 -4.70
C ASP A 199 -12.57 -19.18 -4.92
N GLY A 200 -13.05 -19.60 -6.09
CA GLY A 200 -14.45 -19.43 -6.49
C GLY A 200 -14.81 -18.12 -7.17
N PHE A 201 -13.82 -17.26 -7.40
CA PHE A 201 -14.00 -15.94 -8.03
C PHE A 201 -13.19 -15.83 -9.32
N VAL A 202 -13.66 -14.93 -10.19
CA VAL A 202 -13.02 -14.64 -11.49
C VAL A 202 -11.94 -13.56 -11.27
N THR A 203 -10.71 -13.83 -11.73
CA THR A 203 -9.61 -12.87 -11.67
C THR A 203 -9.91 -11.64 -12.53
N THR A 204 -9.63 -10.45 -12.01
CA THR A 204 -9.72 -9.20 -12.77
C THR A 204 -8.35 -8.82 -13.35
N GLU A 205 -8.37 -8.21 -14.54
CA GLU A 205 -7.20 -7.60 -15.19
C GLU A 205 -7.02 -6.12 -14.76
N GLU A 206 -7.81 -5.65 -13.81
CA GLU A 206 -7.78 -4.27 -13.34
C GLU A 206 -6.42 -3.92 -12.72
N VAL A 207 -5.90 -2.76 -13.10
CA VAL A 207 -4.70 -2.15 -12.54
C VAL A 207 -5.06 -0.77 -12.01
N GLN A 208 -4.69 -0.46 -10.76
CA GLN A 208 -4.89 0.86 -10.17
C GLN A 208 -3.54 1.52 -9.94
N GLU A 209 -3.29 2.60 -10.67
CA GLU A 209 -2.04 3.37 -10.65
C GLU A 209 -2.12 4.51 -9.65
N PHE A 210 -0.97 4.87 -9.05
CA PHE A 210 -0.83 6.05 -8.22
C PHE A 210 0.59 6.60 -8.25
N THR A 211 0.71 7.89 -7.97
CA THR A 211 1.99 8.55 -7.73
C THR A 211 2.05 8.93 -6.26
N PHE A 212 3.11 8.58 -5.55
CA PHE A 212 3.33 9.05 -4.19
C PHE A 212 3.75 10.52 -4.23
N GLU A 213 2.79 11.40 -4.39
CA GLU A 213 3.02 12.85 -4.43
C GLU A 213 3.31 13.39 -3.02
N TYR A 214 4.32 14.27 -2.95
CA TYR A 214 4.61 14.99 -1.71
C TYR A 214 3.43 15.90 -1.35
N ALA A 215 2.84 15.68 -0.18
CA ALA A 215 1.62 16.38 0.26
C ALA A 215 1.91 17.62 1.13
N GLY A 216 3.17 18.08 1.17
CA GLY A 216 3.59 19.21 1.98
C GLY A 216 4.24 18.81 3.30
N GLU A 217 4.87 19.78 3.93
CA GLU A 217 5.76 19.59 5.09
C GLU A 217 5.03 19.30 6.41
N ASP A 218 3.73 19.52 6.45
CA ASP A 218 2.90 19.30 7.65
C ASP A 218 2.31 17.88 7.72
N GLN A 219 2.54 17.04 6.69
CA GLN A 219 2.00 15.69 6.61
C GLN A 219 3.08 14.63 6.78
N ALA A 220 2.98 13.84 7.86
CA ALA A 220 3.92 12.75 8.11
C ALA A 220 3.67 11.53 7.21
N GLU A 221 2.41 11.25 6.87
CA GLU A 221 1.99 10.10 6.07
C GLU A 221 0.87 10.47 5.10
N VAL A 222 0.95 9.90 3.90
CA VAL A 222 -0.09 9.97 2.86
C VAL A 222 -0.67 8.57 2.67
N SER A 223 -1.98 8.46 2.49
CA SER A 223 -2.66 7.18 2.28
C SER A 223 -3.24 7.08 0.87
N TYR A 224 -3.07 5.91 0.25
CA TYR A 224 -3.73 5.50 -0.98
C TYR A 224 -4.48 4.20 -0.71
N ASP A 225 -5.82 4.28 -0.79
CA ASP A 225 -6.71 3.16 -0.47
C ASP A 225 -7.43 2.71 -1.73
N PHE A 226 -7.26 1.42 -2.10
CA PHE A 226 -7.81 0.85 -3.31
C PHE A 226 -8.84 -0.21 -2.99
N THR A 227 -9.94 -0.23 -3.74
CA THR A 227 -10.96 -1.26 -3.66
C THR A 227 -10.99 -2.03 -4.98
N PHE A 228 -10.93 -3.36 -4.89
CA PHE A 228 -11.07 -4.27 -6.02
C PHE A 228 -12.25 -5.19 -5.79
N GLU A 229 -12.98 -5.49 -6.85
CA GLU A 229 -14.15 -6.36 -6.82
C GLU A 229 -13.99 -7.54 -7.77
N ASN A 230 -14.40 -8.74 -7.32
CA ASN A 230 -14.52 -9.92 -8.20
C ASN A 230 -15.95 -10.43 -8.24
N GLN A 231 -16.31 -11.00 -9.39
CA GLN A 231 -17.52 -11.77 -9.54
C GLN A 231 -17.27 -13.24 -9.17
N PRO A 232 -18.22 -13.93 -8.51
CA PRO A 232 -18.13 -15.38 -8.36
C PRO A 232 -18.23 -16.06 -9.72
N THR A 233 -17.65 -17.24 -9.86
CA THR A 233 -17.96 -18.14 -10.95
C THR A 233 -19.42 -18.59 -10.86
N THR A 234 -20.08 -18.80 -12.00
CA THR A 234 -21.46 -19.27 -12.06
C THR A 234 -21.57 -20.42 -13.05
N VAL A 235 -22.01 -21.57 -12.58
CA VAL A 235 -22.23 -22.78 -13.40
C VAL A 235 -23.71 -23.11 -13.35
N GLU A 236 -24.31 -23.28 -14.52
CA GLU A 236 -25.70 -23.70 -14.71
C GLU A 236 -25.72 -25.16 -15.20
N LEU A 237 -26.36 -25.99 -14.44
CA LEU A 237 -26.49 -27.45 -14.72
C LEU A 237 -27.93 -27.78 -15.06
N THR A 238 -28.12 -28.47 -16.18
CA THR A 238 -29.43 -28.90 -16.66
C THR A 238 -29.49 -30.43 -16.65
N LYS A 239 -30.66 -30.99 -16.23
CA LYS A 239 -30.99 -32.38 -16.40
C LYS A 239 -32.20 -32.45 -17.33
N THR A 240 -31.96 -32.91 -18.56
CA THR A 240 -33.00 -32.85 -19.59
C THR A 240 -33.44 -34.23 -20.04
N ASP A 241 -34.69 -34.32 -20.52
CA ASP A 241 -35.23 -35.47 -21.19
C ASP A 241 -34.64 -35.58 -22.60
N LEU A 242 -34.06 -36.74 -22.93
CA LEU A 242 -33.38 -36.99 -24.20
C LEU A 242 -34.28 -36.76 -25.42
N THR A 243 -35.58 -37.01 -25.28
CA THR A 243 -36.55 -36.94 -26.40
C THR A 243 -37.10 -35.55 -26.59
N THR A 244 -37.46 -34.87 -25.49
CA THR A 244 -38.11 -33.56 -25.52
C THR A 244 -37.14 -32.40 -25.41
N GLY A 245 -35.95 -32.63 -24.89
CA GLY A 245 -34.95 -31.58 -24.60
C GLY A 245 -35.36 -30.62 -23.47
N LYS A 246 -36.44 -30.93 -22.76
CA LYS A 246 -36.92 -30.13 -21.62
C LYS A 246 -36.32 -30.60 -20.33
N GLU A 247 -36.24 -29.70 -19.34
CA GLU A 247 -35.87 -30.06 -17.97
C GLU A 247 -36.70 -31.25 -17.47
N LEU A 248 -36.03 -32.24 -16.83
CA LEU A 248 -36.63 -33.47 -16.32
C LEU A 248 -36.64 -33.42 -14.79
N PRO A 249 -37.81 -33.16 -14.17
CA PRO A 249 -37.93 -33.16 -12.72
C PRO A 249 -37.82 -34.55 -12.09
N GLY A 250 -37.34 -34.62 -10.85
CA GLY A 250 -37.40 -35.79 -9.99
C GLY A 250 -36.14 -36.68 -9.98
N ALA A 251 -35.10 -36.32 -10.74
CA ALA A 251 -33.79 -36.97 -10.65
C ALA A 251 -33.00 -36.46 -9.45
N HIS A 252 -32.31 -37.33 -8.73
CA HIS A 252 -31.38 -36.97 -7.67
C HIS A 252 -29.98 -36.85 -8.25
N LEU A 253 -29.37 -35.68 -8.05
CA LEU A 253 -28.11 -35.27 -8.65
C LEU A 253 -27.14 -34.77 -7.58
N LYS A 254 -25.86 -34.99 -7.81
CA LYS A 254 -24.79 -34.41 -7.01
C LYS A 254 -23.64 -33.94 -7.89
N VAL A 255 -22.91 -32.97 -7.40
CA VAL A 255 -21.62 -32.55 -7.93
C VAL A 255 -20.52 -32.87 -6.94
N THR A 256 -19.47 -33.51 -7.41
CA THR A 256 -18.28 -33.84 -6.64
C THR A 256 -17.05 -33.17 -7.23
N ASP A 257 -16.08 -32.82 -6.37
CA ASP A 257 -14.75 -32.37 -6.79
C ASP A 257 -13.88 -33.56 -7.24
N ALA A 258 -12.63 -33.29 -7.65
CA ALA A 258 -11.69 -34.30 -8.11
C ALA A 258 -11.30 -35.32 -7.02
N ASP A 259 -11.44 -34.99 -5.75
CA ASP A 259 -11.16 -35.84 -4.60
C ASP A 259 -12.40 -36.69 -4.17
N GLY A 260 -13.53 -36.49 -4.85
CA GLY A 260 -14.78 -37.16 -4.57
C GLY A 260 -15.64 -36.54 -3.46
N ASN A 261 -15.28 -35.38 -2.96
CA ASN A 261 -16.09 -34.66 -1.98
C ASN A 261 -17.34 -34.09 -2.65
N VAL A 262 -18.49 -34.24 -1.99
CA VAL A 262 -19.75 -33.67 -2.46
C VAL A 262 -19.71 -32.14 -2.26
N VAL A 263 -19.85 -31.40 -3.34
CA VAL A 263 -19.91 -29.94 -3.37
C VAL A 263 -21.34 -29.44 -3.29
N ASP A 264 -22.26 -30.12 -3.99
CA ASP A 264 -23.68 -29.82 -4.00
C ASP A 264 -24.50 -31.04 -4.32
N GLU A 265 -25.74 -31.11 -3.83
CA GLU A 265 -26.67 -32.19 -4.04
C GLU A 265 -28.10 -31.64 -4.09
N TRP A 266 -28.89 -32.05 -5.09
CA TRP A 266 -30.25 -31.57 -5.29
C TRP A 266 -31.14 -32.58 -6.00
N THR A 267 -32.45 -32.31 -6.01
CA THR A 267 -33.41 -32.99 -6.87
C THR A 267 -33.78 -32.06 -8.03
N SER A 268 -33.70 -32.58 -9.26
CA SER A 268 -34.02 -31.77 -10.45
C SER A 268 -35.47 -31.30 -10.44
N THR A 269 -35.68 -30.13 -11.03
CA THR A 269 -36.98 -29.47 -11.18
C THR A 269 -37.23 -29.10 -12.65
N GLU A 270 -38.23 -28.31 -12.92
CA GLU A 270 -38.50 -27.75 -14.26
C GLU A 270 -37.53 -26.62 -14.65
N GLU A 271 -36.61 -26.24 -13.74
CA GLU A 271 -35.60 -25.24 -13.94
C GLU A 271 -34.19 -25.82 -13.81
N SER A 272 -33.24 -25.17 -14.47
CA SER A 272 -31.82 -25.49 -14.31
C SER A 272 -31.35 -25.23 -12.88
N HIS A 273 -30.28 -25.89 -12.48
CA HIS A 273 -29.64 -25.73 -11.18
C HIS A 273 -28.37 -24.84 -11.32
N VAL A 274 -28.23 -23.84 -10.45
CA VAL A 274 -27.10 -22.91 -10.48
C VAL A 274 -26.21 -23.12 -9.27
N ILE A 275 -24.91 -23.28 -9.50
CA ILE A 275 -23.89 -23.37 -8.47
C ILE A 275 -22.93 -22.18 -8.67
N LYS A 276 -22.67 -21.45 -7.59
CA LYS A 276 -21.72 -20.33 -7.57
C LYS A 276 -20.46 -20.73 -6.79
N GLU A 277 -19.39 -20.00 -7.06
CA GLU A 277 -18.11 -20.09 -6.32
C GLU A 277 -17.39 -21.43 -6.49
N LEU A 278 -17.59 -22.13 -7.61
CA LEU A 278 -16.72 -23.23 -7.96
C LEU A 278 -15.34 -22.71 -8.40
N VAL A 279 -14.29 -23.45 -8.02
CA VAL A 279 -12.91 -22.99 -8.19
C VAL A 279 -12.46 -23.06 -9.64
N VAL A 280 -11.98 -21.94 -10.18
CA VAL A 280 -11.42 -21.85 -11.53
C VAL A 280 -10.29 -22.86 -11.72
N GLY A 281 -10.33 -23.59 -12.84
CA GLY A 281 -9.32 -24.58 -13.21
C GLY A 281 -9.56 -25.97 -12.58
N ASN A 282 -10.47 -26.09 -11.62
CA ASN A 282 -10.80 -27.39 -11.04
C ASN A 282 -11.83 -28.13 -11.88
N GLU A 283 -11.71 -29.48 -11.89
CA GLU A 283 -12.65 -30.39 -12.52
C GLU A 283 -13.68 -30.86 -11.51
N TYR A 284 -14.94 -30.89 -11.94
CA TYR A 284 -16.08 -31.36 -11.17
C TYR A 284 -16.85 -32.42 -11.96
N THR A 285 -17.52 -33.34 -11.25
CA THR A 285 -18.33 -34.39 -11.83
C THR A 285 -19.77 -34.27 -11.34
N MET A 286 -20.71 -34.14 -12.27
CA MET A 286 -22.15 -34.24 -12.01
C MET A 286 -22.59 -35.70 -12.20
N THR A 287 -23.20 -36.28 -11.17
CA THR A 287 -23.64 -37.67 -11.15
C THR A 287 -25.12 -37.74 -10.78
N GLU A 288 -25.88 -38.56 -11.53
CA GLU A 288 -27.24 -38.93 -11.17
C GLU A 288 -27.19 -40.11 -10.22
N THR A 289 -27.62 -39.92 -8.98
CA THR A 289 -27.63 -40.95 -7.94
C THR A 289 -28.93 -41.76 -7.94
N LYS A 290 -30.03 -41.17 -8.44
CA LYS A 290 -31.32 -41.83 -8.64
C LYS A 290 -32.02 -41.14 -9.83
N PRO A 291 -32.47 -41.90 -10.85
CA PRO A 291 -33.18 -41.33 -11.97
C PRO A 291 -34.61 -40.92 -11.57
N ALA A 292 -35.20 -40.03 -12.38
CA ALA A 292 -36.62 -39.74 -12.29
C ALA A 292 -37.48 -41.00 -12.59
N ASP A 293 -38.68 -41.04 -12.05
CA ASP A 293 -39.58 -42.18 -12.23
C ASP A 293 -39.85 -42.45 -13.72
N GLY A 294 -39.60 -43.71 -14.11
CA GLY A 294 -39.75 -44.16 -15.50
C GLY A 294 -38.55 -43.95 -16.41
N TYR A 295 -37.46 -43.47 -15.87
CA TYR A 295 -36.19 -43.24 -16.60
C TYR A 295 -35.08 -44.16 -16.11
N VAL A 296 -34.04 -44.27 -16.89
CA VAL A 296 -32.80 -44.97 -16.52
C VAL A 296 -31.75 -43.95 -16.07
N THR A 297 -30.81 -44.42 -15.25
CA THR A 297 -29.72 -43.56 -14.77
C THR A 297 -28.86 -43.05 -15.93
N ALA A 298 -28.65 -41.75 -15.99
CA ALA A 298 -27.79 -41.11 -16.97
C ALA A 298 -26.29 -41.32 -16.66
N GLU A 299 -25.46 -41.22 -17.69
CA GLU A 299 -24.02 -41.20 -17.52
C GLU A 299 -23.58 -39.89 -16.84
N SER A 300 -22.57 -39.99 -15.96
CA SER A 300 -21.96 -38.82 -15.33
C SER A 300 -21.28 -37.92 -16.36
N ILE A 301 -21.31 -36.64 -16.13
CA ILE A 301 -20.56 -35.63 -16.90
C ILE A 301 -19.50 -34.95 -16.06
N THR A 302 -18.38 -34.61 -16.67
CA THR A 302 -17.31 -33.87 -16.06
C THR A 302 -17.17 -32.51 -16.76
N PHE A 303 -16.79 -31.49 -16.00
CA PHE A 303 -16.52 -30.17 -16.52
C PHE A 303 -15.42 -29.49 -15.72
N THR A 304 -14.66 -28.61 -16.39
CA THR A 304 -13.65 -27.77 -15.76
C THR A 304 -14.19 -26.34 -15.71
N VAL A 305 -14.05 -25.68 -14.55
CA VAL A 305 -14.51 -24.30 -14.36
C VAL A 305 -13.56 -23.33 -15.04
N GLU A 306 -14.08 -22.51 -15.93
CA GLU A 306 -13.33 -21.49 -16.66
C GLU A 306 -13.27 -20.16 -15.90
N ASN A 307 -12.21 -19.38 -16.15
CA ASN A 307 -12.04 -18.03 -15.60
C ASN A 307 -12.85 -17.00 -16.41
N THR A 308 -14.16 -17.03 -16.23
CA THR A 308 -15.10 -16.13 -16.90
C THR A 308 -16.23 -15.71 -15.98
N ALA A 309 -16.68 -14.46 -16.12
CA ALA A 309 -17.88 -13.94 -15.45
C ALA A 309 -19.19 -14.42 -16.09
N GLU A 310 -19.12 -15.02 -17.27
CA GLU A 310 -20.28 -15.58 -17.97
C GLU A 310 -20.76 -16.87 -17.28
N ILE A 311 -22.06 -17.15 -17.43
CA ILE A 311 -22.66 -18.40 -16.95
C ILE A 311 -22.14 -19.56 -17.79
N GLN A 312 -21.50 -20.53 -17.15
CA GLN A 312 -20.99 -21.75 -17.78
C GLN A 312 -22.06 -22.82 -17.73
N LYS A 313 -22.50 -23.31 -18.88
CA LYS A 313 -23.64 -24.22 -19.00
C LYS A 313 -23.21 -25.66 -19.34
N HIS A 314 -23.72 -26.62 -18.58
CA HIS A 314 -23.50 -28.06 -18.83
C HIS A 314 -24.80 -28.82 -18.72
N GLU A 315 -25.02 -29.77 -19.62
CA GLU A 315 -26.27 -30.54 -19.76
C GLU A 315 -26.01 -32.02 -19.57
N MET A 316 -26.83 -32.65 -18.72
CA MET A 316 -26.95 -34.12 -18.59
C MET A 316 -28.27 -34.54 -19.19
N LYS A 317 -28.22 -35.52 -20.12
CA LYS A 317 -29.41 -36.06 -20.78
C LYS A 317 -29.80 -37.42 -20.22
#